data_711a99b8c32b7de64d58fae47ce3f43b
#
_entry.id   711a99b8c32b7de64d58fae47ce3f43b
#
_cell.length_a   1.000
_cell.length_b   1.000
_cell.length_c   1.000
_cell.angle_alpha   90.00
_cell.angle_beta   90.00
_cell.angle_gamma   90.00
#
_symmetry.space_group_name_H-M   'P 1'
#
loop_
_entity.id
_entity.type
_entity.pdbx_description
1 polymer ?
#
loop_
_entity_poly.entity_id
_entity_poly.type
_entity_poly.pdbx_seq_one_letter_code
_entity_poly.pdbx_strand_id
1 'polypeptide(L)'
;MKRKNSKKTSWRFFSDPVLVHAAAWIAVWCIYVGLRFNSISIPLERDEGLFGYIGQVIRDGGLPYRDAIDHKPPGVYYIYAAALLLFPPTPAGVHLFLLLYNALTLMALYGVVRLARGSPSAGLLTALSYAVLSSSPQVEGFAASTEMILLLPLALSLASALLAIRWSSVVMAFASGALAAAVVWIKHTGIFFALTVFCLQLAVQQSADFQRSRQMRSSAGYAAAWLAGFFALSLGVVGYFYIRGGGDDFLYWNFIFNYYYGTGQDIVSSLPKLSASLRALCTAHPVIVGAALGCVVFGVAVRDVRGLCLLLFLVASLAAVVPGYAYPHYFAQLTPALALGAGFGLERFTNAVASARLRQGLIALCCCGVCGVPVWQDVGYYVRSSSDELSKRFFSPNPFPETIEAATYIAHNSTQRDKVFIFGSEAQILFYSRRKSASRFVLLYPLTRTIYPQHRLHQQQAWDEITQSRPTYVVVVNVFQSVLWDGKADLWLYRQLMDFVAQRYELVAAVPVAYPRGRLITHPDSNKIAKEIADYKYTIKIFRRRYDA
;
A
#
# COMPACT_ATOMS: atom_id res chain seq x y z
N MET A 1 59.40 0.40 -46.02
CA MET A 1 59.00 0.39 -44.62
C MET A 1 57.62 1.03 -44.44
N LYS A 2 56.56 0.20 -44.43
CA LYS A 2 55.18 0.70 -44.20
C LYS A 2 54.87 0.62 -42.69
N ARG A 3 54.72 1.77 -42.03
CA ARG A 3 54.23 1.89 -40.65
C ARG A 3 52.78 1.41 -40.60
N LYS A 4 52.49 0.29 -39.95
CA LYS A 4 51.17 -0.13 -39.54
C LYS A 4 50.65 0.84 -38.46
N ASN A 5 49.70 1.69 -38.84
CA ASN A 5 48.89 2.40 -37.87
C ASN A 5 47.96 1.41 -37.15
N SER A 6 48.32 1.00 -35.94
CA SER A 6 47.40 0.30 -35.05
C SER A 6 46.31 1.29 -34.63
N LYS A 7 45.13 1.15 -35.22
CA LYS A 7 43.93 1.83 -34.71
C LYS A 7 43.69 1.29 -33.29
N LYS A 8 44.09 2.08 -32.29
CA LYS A 8 43.58 1.94 -30.93
C LYS A 8 42.06 2.21 -31.03
N THR A 9 41.25 1.15 -31.08
CA THR A 9 39.83 1.20 -30.83
C THR A 9 39.68 1.69 -29.40
N SER A 10 39.69 3.01 -29.21
CA SER A 10 39.49 3.64 -27.93
C SER A 10 38.07 3.35 -27.48
N TRP A 11 37.92 2.93 -26.25
CA TRP A 11 36.67 2.75 -25.50
C TRP A 11 35.91 4.07 -25.35
N ARG A 12 35.43 4.67 -26.46
CA ARG A 12 34.63 5.90 -26.50
C ARG A 12 33.19 5.70 -26.04
N PHE A 13 32.75 4.45 -25.86
CA PHE A 13 31.40 4.12 -25.40
C PHE A 13 31.05 4.63 -24.00
N PHE A 14 32.03 4.78 -23.11
CA PHE A 14 31.82 5.25 -21.72
C PHE A 14 31.92 6.77 -21.53
N SER A 15 32.12 7.52 -22.59
CA SER A 15 32.25 9.00 -22.49
C SER A 15 31.01 9.76 -23.00
N ASP A 16 30.03 9.07 -23.59
CA ASP A 16 28.79 9.69 -24.03
C ASP A 16 27.83 9.85 -22.83
N PRO A 17 27.48 11.10 -22.45
CA PRO A 17 26.59 11.34 -21.32
C PRO A 17 25.21 10.70 -21.45
N VAL A 18 24.71 10.52 -22.68
CA VAL A 18 23.41 9.88 -22.95
C VAL A 18 23.48 8.40 -22.66
N LEU A 19 24.54 7.71 -23.12
CA LEU A 19 24.73 6.29 -22.89
C LEU A 19 24.95 5.99 -21.41
N VAL A 20 25.72 6.80 -20.70
CA VAL A 20 25.93 6.67 -19.24
C VAL A 20 24.61 6.82 -18.50
N HIS A 21 23.80 7.80 -18.88
CA HIS A 21 22.49 8.03 -18.25
C HIS A 21 21.52 6.85 -18.53
N ALA A 22 21.47 6.35 -19.75
CA ALA A 22 20.67 5.18 -20.11
C ALA A 22 21.11 3.93 -19.36
N ALA A 23 22.41 3.67 -19.25
CA ALA A 23 22.95 2.56 -18.48
C ALA A 23 22.59 2.66 -16.98
N ALA A 24 22.63 3.87 -16.41
CA ALA A 24 22.22 4.09 -15.02
C ALA A 24 20.72 3.81 -14.82
N TRP A 25 19.87 4.19 -15.77
CA TRP A 25 18.44 3.82 -15.73
C TRP A 25 18.23 2.31 -15.80
N ILE A 26 18.93 1.62 -16.72
CA ILE A 26 18.86 0.15 -16.81
C ILE A 26 19.27 -0.48 -15.47
N ALA A 27 20.33 0.01 -14.85
CA ALA A 27 20.77 -0.48 -13.54
C ALA A 27 19.69 -0.25 -12.46
N VAL A 28 19.08 0.94 -12.39
CA VAL A 28 17.97 1.23 -11.45
C VAL A 28 16.80 0.27 -11.66
N TRP A 29 16.41 0.00 -12.92
CA TRP A 29 15.33 -0.94 -13.23
C TRP A 29 15.67 -2.38 -12.85
N CYS A 30 16.87 -2.84 -13.15
CA CYS A 30 17.33 -4.19 -12.78
C CYS A 30 17.34 -4.37 -11.25
N ILE A 31 17.82 -3.37 -10.51
CA ILE A 31 17.82 -3.38 -9.05
C ILE A 31 16.39 -3.40 -8.52
N TYR A 32 15.53 -2.50 -9.02
CA TYR A 32 14.14 -2.40 -8.58
C TYR A 32 13.35 -3.70 -8.77
N VAL A 33 13.46 -4.32 -9.95
CA VAL A 33 12.81 -5.60 -10.25
C VAL A 33 13.43 -6.73 -9.42
N GLY A 34 14.77 -6.76 -9.33
CA GLY A 34 15.49 -7.76 -8.56
C GLY A 34 15.12 -7.77 -7.07
N LEU A 35 15.00 -6.59 -6.45
CA LEU A 35 14.63 -6.47 -5.04
C LEU A 35 13.19 -6.94 -4.74
N ARG A 36 12.31 -6.98 -5.75
CA ARG A 36 10.91 -7.41 -5.61
C ARG A 36 10.64 -8.84 -6.08
N PHE A 37 11.60 -9.44 -6.78
CA PHE A 37 11.39 -10.73 -7.43
C PHE A 37 10.93 -11.81 -6.45
N ASN A 38 11.58 -11.92 -5.30
CA ASN A 38 11.28 -12.95 -4.30
C ASN A 38 9.93 -12.72 -3.58
N SER A 39 9.43 -11.48 -3.57
CA SER A 39 8.21 -11.11 -2.87
C SER A 39 6.93 -11.14 -3.74
N ILE A 40 7.05 -11.35 -5.06
CA ILE A 40 5.91 -11.29 -6.00
C ILE A 40 4.81 -12.31 -5.65
N SER A 41 5.18 -13.47 -5.12
CA SER A 41 4.23 -14.56 -4.84
C SER A 41 3.86 -14.71 -3.37
N ILE A 42 4.22 -13.75 -2.52
CA ILE A 42 3.78 -13.77 -1.10
C ILE A 42 2.25 -13.78 -1.07
N PRO A 43 1.61 -14.70 -0.31
CA PRO A 43 0.16 -14.70 -0.12
C PRO A 43 -0.35 -13.34 0.35
N LEU A 44 -1.47 -12.85 -0.23
CA LEU A 44 -2.03 -11.54 0.10
C LEU A 44 -2.36 -11.47 1.58
N GLU A 45 -2.00 -10.35 2.18
CA GLU A 45 -2.43 -10.03 3.53
C GLU A 45 -3.92 -9.63 3.54
N ARG A 46 -4.49 -9.38 4.73
CA ARG A 46 -5.93 -9.17 4.92
C ARG A 46 -6.49 -8.02 4.10
N ASP A 47 -5.83 -6.85 4.16
CA ASP A 47 -6.30 -5.64 3.47
C ASP A 47 -6.22 -5.81 1.95
N GLU A 48 -5.13 -6.39 1.42
CA GLU A 48 -5.00 -6.67 -0.02
C GLU A 48 -6.09 -7.61 -0.54
N GLY A 49 -6.38 -8.69 0.22
CA GLY A 49 -7.43 -9.62 -0.13
C GLY A 49 -8.81 -8.98 -0.09
N LEU A 50 -9.06 -8.11 0.89
CA LEU A 50 -10.28 -7.34 1.01
C LEU A 50 -10.43 -6.33 -0.14
N PHE A 51 -9.39 -5.54 -0.43
CA PHE A 51 -9.42 -4.57 -1.52
C PHE A 51 -9.62 -5.27 -2.88
N GLY A 52 -8.97 -6.42 -3.06
CA GLY A 52 -9.15 -7.27 -4.22
C GLY A 52 -10.59 -7.76 -4.37
N TYR A 53 -11.20 -8.26 -3.29
CA TYR A 53 -12.60 -8.69 -3.30
C TYR A 53 -13.57 -7.53 -3.58
N ILE A 54 -13.41 -6.39 -2.92
CA ILE A 54 -14.25 -5.20 -3.20
C ILE A 54 -14.04 -4.73 -4.65
N GLY A 55 -12.81 -4.83 -5.19
CA GLY A 55 -12.53 -4.58 -6.60
C GLY A 55 -13.31 -5.51 -7.54
N GLN A 56 -13.46 -6.81 -7.18
CA GLN A 56 -14.32 -7.74 -7.93
C GLN A 56 -15.80 -7.35 -7.82
N VAL A 57 -16.28 -6.96 -6.63
CA VAL A 57 -17.66 -6.48 -6.43
C VAL A 57 -17.95 -5.26 -7.33
N ILE A 58 -17.03 -4.30 -7.42
CA ILE A 58 -17.16 -3.14 -8.31
C ILE A 58 -17.25 -3.59 -9.79
N ARG A 59 -16.42 -4.52 -10.22
CA ARG A 59 -16.43 -5.06 -11.59
C ARG A 59 -17.73 -5.79 -11.94
N ASP A 60 -18.34 -6.41 -10.94
CA ASP A 60 -19.65 -7.05 -11.06
C ASP A 60 -20.83 -6.04 -11.00
N GLY A 61 -20.56 -4.73 -10.97
CA GLY A 61 -21.57 -3.64 -10.93
C GLY A 61 -22.02 -3.25 -9.52
N GLY A 62 -21.47 -3.88 -8.47
CA GLY A 62 -21.74 -3.53 -7.07
C GLY A 62 -21.08 -2.23 -6.65
N LEU A 63 -21.38 -1.81 -5.42
CA LEU A 63 -20.92 -0.56 -4.83
C LEU A 63 -20.21 -0.83 -3.49
N PRO A 64 -19.00 -0.32 -3.26
CA PRO A 64 -18.35 -0.36 -1.95
C PRO A 64 -19.26 0.18 -0.85
N TYR A 65 -19.10 -0.34 0.36
CA TYR A 65 -19.87 -0.03 1.56
C TYR A 65 -21.30 -0.58 1.56
N ARG A 66 -22.03 -0.53 0.42
CA ARG A 66 -23.37 -1.09 0.29
C ARG A 66 -23.35 -2.60 0.09
N ASP A 67 -22.53 -3.09 -0.85
CA ASP A 67 -22.51 -4.50 -1.28
C ASP A 67 -21.31 -5.28 -0.71
N ALA A 68 -20.27 -4.58 -0.25
CA ALA A 68 -19.16 -5.11 0.54
C ALA A 68 -18.59 -3.99 1.44
N ILE A 69 -18.52 -4.26 2.73
CA ILE A 69 -18.20 -3.27 3.76
C ILE A 69 -16.70 -3.26 4.05
N ASP A 70 -16.14 -2.06 4.04
CA ASP A 70 -14.88 -1.67 4.67
C ASP A 70 -14.96 -0.20 5.08
N HIS A 71 -13.96 0.31 5.78
CA HIS A 71 -13.94 1.69 6.27
C HIS A 71 -12.84 2.57 5.63
N LYS A 72 -12.06 2.03 4.70
CA LYS A 72 -11.07 2.83 3.96
C LYS A 72 -11.76 3.73 2.92
N PRO A 73 -11.17 4.87 2.53
CA PRO A 73 -11.68 5.68 1.43
C PRO A 73 -11.73 4.90 0.11
N PRO A 74 -12.66 5.25 -0.81
CA PRO A 74 -13.00 4.39 -1.94
C PRO A 74 -11.91 4.25 -3.00
N GLY A 75 -10.96 5.19 -3.06
CA GLY A 75 -9.95 5.23 -4.13
C GLY A 75 -9.17 3.93 -4.30
N VAL A 76 -8.82 3.27 -3.19
CA VAL A 76 -8.08 2.01 -3.25
C VAL A 76 -8.87 0.91 -3.96
N TYR A 77 -10.17 0.77 -3.71
CA TYR A 77 -11.00 -0.28 -4.31
C TYR A 77 -11.16 -0.09 -5.82
N TYR A 78 -11.33 1.16 -6.28
CA TYR A 78 -11.41 1.47 -7.72
C TYR A 78 -10.08 1.25 -8.42
N ILE A 79 -8.94 1.50 -7.76
CA ILE A 79 -7.62 1.18 -8.28
C ILE A 79 -7.43 -0.34 -8.39
N TYR A 80 -7.85 -1.12 -7.38
CA TYR A 80 -7.85 -2.58 -7.48
C TYR A 80 -8.82 -3.10 -8.56
N ALA A 81 -10.01 -2.52 -8.69
CA ALA A 81 -10.93 -2.87 -9.76
C ALA A 81 -10.33 -2.64 -11.15
N ALA A 82 -9.61 -1.53 -11.34
CA ALA A 82 -8.87 -1.25 -12.57
C ALA A 82 -7.69 -2.22 -12.78
N ALA A 83 -6.94 -2.54 -11.72
CA ALA A 83 -5.85 -3.51 -11.79
C ALA A 83 -6.32 -4.89 -12.25
N LEU A 84 -7.47 -5.33 -11.77
CA LEU A 84 -8.08 -6.62 -12.13
C LEU A 84 -8.60 -6.70 -13.59
N LEU A 85 -8.54 -5.61 -14.35
CA LEU A 85 -8.76 -5.66 -15.81
C LEU A 85 -7.54 -6.23 -16.54
N LEU A 86 -6.35 -6.06 -15.98
CA LEU A 86 -5.07 -6.39 -16.62
C LEU A 86 -4.36 -7.58 -15.94
N PHE A 87 -4.61 -7.80 -14.67
CA PHE A 87 -3.92 -8.79 -13.84
C PHE A 87 -4.90 -9.81 -13.26
N PRO A 88 -4.50 -11.09 -13.17
CA PRO A 88 -5.33 -12.13 -12.59
C PRO A 88 -5.51 -11.90 -11.07
N PRO A 89 -6.62 -12.40 -10.46
CA PRO A 89 -6.86 -12.33 -9.03
C PRO A 89 -6.03 -13.38 -8.26
N THR A 90 -4.73 -13.18 -8.25
CA THR A 90 -3.72 -14.01 -7.57
C THR A 90 -2.74 -13.11 -6.83
N PRO A 91 -1.98 -13.64 -5.85
CA PRO A 91 -0.93 -12.86 -5.20
C PRO A 91 0.02 -12.22 -6.20
N ALA A 92 0.54 -13.00 -7.15
CA ALA A 92 1.45 -12.51 -8.18
C ALA A 92 0.80 -11.43 -9.05
N GLY A 93 -0.49 -11.55 -9.40
CA GLY A 93 -1.20 -10.54 -10.20
C GLY A 93 -1.28 -9.20 -9.48
N VAL A 94 -1.63 -9.18 -8.20
CA VAL A 94 -1.70 -7.96 -7.38
C VAL A 94 -0.30 -7.34 -7.21
N HIS A 95 0.72 -8.15 -6.94
CA HIS A 95 2.07 -7.63 -6.73
C HIS A 95 2.76 -7.20 -8.04
N LEU A 96 2.44 -7.79 -9.19
CA LEU A 96 2.87 -7.30 -10.50
C LEU A 96 2.21 -5.95 -10.83
N PHE A 97 0.93 -5.79 -10.51
CA PHE A 97 0.30 -4.47 -10.59
C PHE A 97 1.04 -3.46 -9.71
N LEU A 98 1.31 -3.78 -8.43
CA LEU A 98 2.05 -2.91 -7.53
C LEU A 98 3.45 -2.56 -8.07
N LEU A 99 4.15 -3.53 -8.65
CA LEU A 99 5.47 -3.32 -9.26
C LEU A 99 5.38 -2.26 -10.37
N LEU A 100 4.42 -2.35 -11.29
CA LEU A 100 4.24 -1.35 -12.34
C LEU A 100 3.77 0.00 -11.79
N TYR A 101 2.88 0.00 -10.81
CA TYR A 101 2.37 1.20 -10.17
C TYR A 101 3.49 1.99 -9.46
N ASN A 102 4.33 1.30 -8.71
CA ASN A 102 5.50 1.90 -8.06
C ASN A 102 6.61 2.29 -9.05
N ALA A 103 6.70 1.62 -10.20
CA ALA A 103 7.56 2.04 -11.29
C ALA A 103 7.19 3.45 -11.80
N LEU A 104 5.88 3.71 -11.96
CA LEU A 104 5.39 5.05 -12.31
C LEU A 104 5.67 6.07 -11.21
N THR A 105 5.56 5.68 -9.94
CA THR A 105 5.90 6.54 -8.80
C THR A 105 7.38 6.92 -8.82
N LEU A 106 8.26 5.95 -9.07
CA LEU A 106 9.70 6.16 -9.22
C LEU A 106 10.01 7.17 -10.34
N MET A 107 9.39 7.02 -11.50
CA MET A 107 9.53 7.96 -12.62
C MET A 107 8.99 9.35 -12.28
N ALA A 108 7.85 9.43 -11.59
CA ALA A 108 7.27 10.69 -11.15
C ALA A 108 8.18 11.43 -10.17
N LEU A 109 8.80 10.74 -9.20
CA LEU A 109 9.76 11.31 -8.26
C LEU A 109 11.04 11.81 -8.96
N TYR A 110 11.57 11.04 -9.93
CA TYR A 110 12.63 11.55 -10.80
C TYR A 110 12.19 12.85 -11.48
N GLY A 111 10.99 12.89 -12.04
CA GLY A 111 10.41 14.08 -12.66
C GLY A 111 10.30 15.27 -11.70
N VAL A 112 9.88 15.05 -10.46
CA VAL A 112 9.82 16.06 -9.40
C VAL A 112 11.19 16.70 -9.18
N VAL A 113 12.27 15.89 -9.06
CA VAL A 113 13.64 16.42 -8.94
C VAL A 113 14.03 17.28 -10.14
N ARG A 114 13.74 16.81 -11.35
CA ARG A 114 14.05 17.55 -12.60
C ARG A 114 13.27 18.87 -12.71
N LEU A 115 12.02 18.87 -12.31
CA LEU A 115 11.17 20.06 -12.28
C LEU A 115 11.62 21.06 -11.21
N ALA A 116 12.11 20.57 -10.06
CA ALA A 116 12.73 21.37 -9.00
C ALA A 116 14.15 21.84 -9.35
N ARG A 117 14.56 21.78 -10.62
CA ARG A 117 15.90 22.14 -11.12
C ARG A 117 17.05 21.34 -10.51
N GLY A 118 16.78 20.12 -10.06
CA GLY A 118 17.82 19.17 -9.67
C GLY A 118 18.53 18.58 -10.89
N SER A 119 19.73 18.08 -10.72
CA SER A 119 20.49 17.44 -11.81
C SER A 119 19.92 16.08 -12.19
N PRO A 120 20.28 15.54 -13.37
CA PRO A 120 19.98 14.14 -13.70
C PRO A 120 20.51 13.14 -12.67
N SER A 121 21.67 13.41 -12.07
CA SER A 121 22.28 12.56 -11.04
C SER A 121 21.46 12.53 -9.76
N ALA A 122 21.00 13.69 -9.27
CA ALA A 122 20.10 13.76 -8.12
C ALA A 122 18.79 12.99 -8.39
N GLY A 123 18.24 13.12 -9.61
CA GLY A 123 17.06 12.38 -10.03
C GLY A 123 17.26 10.86 -10.00
N LEU A 124 18.38 10.37 -10.55
CA LEU A 124 18.72 8.94 -10.54
C LEU A 124 18.96 8.40 -9.11
N LEU A 125 19.65 9.17 -8.26
CA LEU A 125 19.85 8.80 -6.86
C LEU A 125 18.53 8.78 -6.08
N THR A 126 17.60 9.71 -6.37
CA THR A 126 16.23 9.66 -5.85
C THR A 126 15.50 8.40 -6.31
N ALA A 127 15.56 8.09 -7.61
CA ALA A 127 14.92 6.91 -8.18
C ALA A 127 15.47 5.61 -7.55
N LEU A 128 16.80 5.50 -7.41
CA LEU A 128 17.45 4.37 -6.74
C LEU A 128 17.05 4.26 -5.27
N SER A 129 17.07 5.38 -4.54
CA SER A 129 16.67 5.40 -3.12
C SER A 129 15.21 4.98 -2.94
N TYR A 130 14.31 5.46 -3.80
CA TYR A 130 12.91 5.04 -3.77
C TYR A 130 12.75 3.57 -4.16
N ALA A 131 13.45 3.07 -5.17
CA ALA A 131 13.43 1.66 -5.55
C ALA A 131 13.77 0.75 -4.37
N VAL A 132 14.79 1.10 -3.60
CA VAL A 132 15.24 0.35 -2.42
C VAL A 132 14.24 0.49 -1.27
N LEU A 133 13.85 1.71 -0.89
CA LEU A 133 12.90 1.96 0.21
C LEU A 133 11.55 1.32 -0.03
N SER A 134 10.98 1.48 -1.23
CA SER A 134 9.66 0.94 -1.57
C SER A 134 9.64 -0.58 -1.70
N SER A 135 10.81 -1.23 -1.78
CA SER A 135 10.95 -2.70 -1.79
C SER A 135 11.32 -3.27 -0.42
N SER A 136 11.41 -2.43 0.60
CA SER A 136 11.90 -2.80 1.93
C SER A 136 10.84 -3.55 2.74
N PRO A 137 11.22 -4.64 3.45
CA PRO A 137 10.32 -5.32 4.39
C PRO A 137 9.94 -4.45 5.59
N GLN A 138 10.75 -3.45 5.96
CA GLN A 138 10.47 -2.53 7.07
C GLN A 138 9.28 -1.60 6.81
N VAL A 139 8.84 -1.49 5.57
CA VAL A 139 7.62 -0.76 5.17
C VAL A 139 6.59 -1.68 4.51
N GLU A 140 6.76 -3.00 4.63
CA GLU A 140 5.94 -4.01 3.93
C GLU A 140 5.79 -3.65 2.43
N GLY A 141 6.92 -3.29 1.81
CA GLY A 141 6.94 -2.75 0.44
C GLY A 141 6.45 -3.71 -0.63
N PHE A 142 6.23 -4.97 -0.29
CA PHE A 142 5.62 -5.98 -1.16
C PHE A 142 4.09 -5.89 -1.18
N ALA A 143 3.45 -5.34 -0.13
CA ALA A 143 2.00 -5.27 -0.04
C ALA A 143 1.43 -4.04 -0.78
N ALA A 144 0.34 -4.24 -1.53
CA ALA A 144 -0.35 -3.17 -2.23
C ALA A 144 -1.33 -2.43 -1.29
N SER A 145 -0.78 -1.94 -0.18
CA SER A 145 -1.49 -1.20 0.86
C SER A 145 -1.96 0.19 0.38
N THR A 146 -2.88 0.81 1.10
CA THR A 146 -3.32 2.19 0.83
C THR A 146 -2.14 3.16 0.83
N GLU A 147 -1.15 2.92 1.69
CA GLU A 147 0.06 3.73 1.85
C GLU A 147 0.97 3.67 0.64
N MET A 148 1.09 2.51 0.01
CA MET A 148 1.84 2.35 -1.24
C MET A 148 1.08 2.93 -2.43
N ILE A 149 -0.23 2.73 -2.47
CA ILE A 149 -1.09 3.21 -3.56
C ILE A 149 -1.18 4.73 -3.60
N LEU A 150 -1.23 5.43 -2.46
CA LEU A 150 -1.31 6.90 -2.44
C LEU A 150 -0.05 7.60 -2.98
N LEU A 151 1.10 6.90 -3.07
CA LEU A 151 2.39 7.54 -3.41
C LEU A 151 2.44 8.05 -4.85
N LEU A 152 1.80 7.38 -5.80
CA LEU A 152 1.77 7.82 -7.20
C LEU A 152 0.97 9.13 -7.36
N PRO A 153 -0.30 9.24 -6.94
CA PRO A 153 -1.02 10.51 -7.03
C PRO A 153 -0.33 11.62 -6.22
N LEU A 154 0.34 11.31 -5.10
CA LEU A 154 1.13 12.28 -4.36
C LEU A 154 2.32 12.82 -5.18
N ALA A 155 3.10 11.93 -5.80
CA ALA A 155 4.23 12.33 -6.63
C ALA A 155 3.77 13.13 -7.88
N LEU A 156 2.64 12.73 -8.48
CA LEU A 156 2.04 13.46 -9.60
C LEU A 156 1.46 14.81 -9.16
N SER A 157 0.88 14.92 -7.96
CA SER A 157 0.40 16.18 -7.39
C SER A 157 1.57 17.18 -7.20
N LEU A 158 2.69 16.72 -6.63
CA LEU A 158 3.93 17.51 -6.51
C LEU A 158 4.46 17.94 -7.88
N ALA A 159 4.53 17.02 -8.84
CA ALA A 159 4.98 17.33 -10.19
C ALA A 159 4.08 18.38 -10.87
N SER A 160 2.76 18.22 -10.75
CA SER A 160 1.78 19.17 -11.30
C SER A 160 1.87 20.55 -10.64
N ALA A 161 2.11 20.61 -9.32
CA ALA A 161 2.37 21.88 -8.61
C ALA A 161 3.60 22.60 -9.18
N LEU A 162 4.71 21.86 -9.39
CA LEU A 162 5.93 22.44 -9.99
C LEU A 162 5.71 22.85 -11.46
N LEU A 163 4.92 22.10 -12.24
CA LEU A 163 4.54 22.46 -13.60
C LEU A 163 3.64 23.70 -13.62
N ALA A 164 2.70 23.83 -12.68
CA ALA A 164 1.87 25.01 -12.53
C ALA A 164 2.72 26.28 -12.38
N ILE A 165 3.76 26.17 -11.57
CA ILE A 165 4.74 27.25 -11.36
C ILE A 165 5.56 27.48 -12.64
N ARG A 166 6.15 26.43 -13.20
CA ARG A 166 7.06 26.52 -14.35
C ARG A 166 6.40 27.07 -15.62
N TRP A 167 5.16 26.66 -15.88
CA TRP A 167 4.42 27.04 -17.10
C TRP A 167 3.40 28.15 -16.85
N SER A 168 3.33 28.70 -15.62
CA SER A 168 2.30 29.68 -15.24
C SER A 168 0.88 29.21 -15.58
N SER A 169 0.60 27.91 -15.29
CA SER A 169 -0.62 27.21 -15.72
C SER A 169 -1.58 26.97 -14.55
N VAL A 170 -2.75 27.59 -14.59
CA VAL A 170 -3.85 27.32 -13.63
C VAL A 170 -4.43 25.91 -13.80
N VAL A 171 -4.34 25.33 -15.01
CA VAL A 171 -4.78 23.95 -15.28
C VAL A 171 -3.90 22.95 -14.51
N MET A 172 -2.58 23.18 -14.47
CA MET A 172 -1.68 22.34 -13.69
C MET A 172 -1.90 22.53 -12.17
N ALA A 173 -2.24 23.74 -11.73
CA ALA A 173 -2.63 23.96 -10.32
C ALA A 173 -3.91 23.21 -9.97
N PHE A 174 -4.93 23.27 -10.82
CA PHE A 174 -6.16 22.49 -10.67
C PHE A 174 -5.86 20.97 -10.65
N ALA A 175 -5.06 20.46 -11.58
CA ALA A 175 -4.66 19.06 -11.62
C ALA A 175 -3.92 18.62 -10.35
N SER A 176 -3.02 19.49 -9.82
CA SER A 176 -2.34 19.25 -8.54
C SER A 176 -3.34 19.10 -7.39
N GLY A 177 -4.33 20.00 -7.31
CA GLY A 177 -5.38 19.94 -6.29
C GLY A 177 -6.25 18.68 -6.42
N ALA A 178 -6.66 18.30 -7.62
CA ALA A 178 -7.41 17.08 -7.87
C ALA A 178 -6.63 15.81 -7.48
N LEU A 179 -5.34 15.75 -7.83
CA LEU A 179 -4.46 14.65 -7.43
C LEU A 179 -4.23 14.61 -5.91
N ALA A 180 -4.14 15.77 -5.25
CA ALA A 180 -4.07 15.85 -3.79
C ALA A 180 -5.37 15.35 -3.13
N ALA A 181 -6.54 15.63 -3.71
CA ALA A 181 -7.79 15.03 -3.27
C ALA A 181 -7.80 13.50 -3.46
N ALA A 182 -7.26 12.99 -4.59
CA ALA A 182 -7.12 11.55 -4.80
C ALA A 182 -6.27 10.87 -3.71
N VAL A 183 -5.20 11.52 -3.22
CA VAL A 183 -4.41 11.04 -2.07
C VAL A 183 -5.29 10.88 -0.83
N VAL A 184 -6.14 11.87 -0.53
CA VAL A 184 -7.07 11.83 0.62
C VAL A 184 -8.13 10.74 0.44
N TRP A 185 -8.65 10.55 -0.79
CA TRP A 185 -9.65 9.53 -1.11
C TRP A 185 -9.07 8.12 -1.26
N ILE A 186 -7.75 7.95 -1.15
CA ILE A 186 -7.10 6.63 -0.95
C ILE A 186 -6.88 6.37 0.53
N LYS A 187 -6.46 7.38 1.30
CA LYS A 187 -6.26 7.31 2.74
C LYS A 187 -6.48 8.68 3.39
N HIS A 188 -7.34 8.76 4.42
CA HIS A 188 -7.68 10.04 5.06
C HIS A 188 -6.47 10.81 5.59
N THR A 189 -5.44 10.12 6.11
CA THR A 189 -4.19 10.78 6.54
C THR A 189 -3.44 11.46 5.40
N GLY A 190 -3.82 11.21 4.15
CA GLY A 190 -3.37 11.94 2.97
C GLY A 190 -3.64 13.44 3.01
N ILE A 191 -4.51 13.91 3.92
CA ILE A 191 -4.76 15.34 4.12
C ILE A 191 -3.49 16.10 4.52
N PHE A 192 -2.57 15.49 5.29
CA PHE A 192 -1.30 16.11 5.65
C PHE A 192 -0.44 16.38 4.41
N PHE A 193 -0.47 15.48 3.43
CA PHE A 193 0.21 15.66 2.15
C PHE A 193 -0.48 16.70 1.28
N ALA A 194 -1.81 16.69 1.22
CA ALA A 194 -2.57 17.67 0.45
C ALA A 194 -2.29 19.09 0.93
N LEU A 195 -2.33 19.32 2.24
CA LEU A 195 -1.97 20.61 2.85
C LEU A 195 -0.52 20.99 2.56
N THR A 196 0.40 20.01 2.64
CA THR A 196 1.82 20.27 2.34
C THR A 196 2.00 20.68 0.89
N VAL A 197 1.42 19.99 -0.08
CA VAL A 197 1.51 20.36 -1.50
C VAL A 197 0.95 21.76 -1.74
N PHE A 198 -0.18 22.08 -1.12
CA PHE A 198 -0.76 23.43 -1.19
C PHE A 198 0.19 24.50 -0.64
N CYS A 199 0.73 24.29 0.57
CA CYS A 199 1.69 25.21 1.18
C CYS A 199 2.98 25.36 0.35
N LEU A 200 3.52 24.26 -0.18
CA LEU A 200 4.71 24.27 -1.03
C LEU A 200 4.46 25.06 -2.33
N GLN A 201 3.31 24.88 -2.95
CA GLN A 201 2.94 25.64 -4.14
C GLN A 201 2.92 27.15 -3.84
N LEU A 202 2.33 27.56 -2.72
CA LEU A 202 2.29 28.97 -2.31
C LEU A 202 3.68 29.52 -1.96
N ALA A 203 4.48 28.79 -1.20
CA ALA A 203 5.81 29.21 -0.75
C ALA A 203 6.78 29.43 -1.93
N VAL A 204 6.79 28.51 -2.89
CA VAL A 204 7.65 28.63 -4.08
C VAL A 204 7.23 29.82 -4.95
N GLN A 205 5.93 30.10 -5.07
CA GLN A 205 5.42 31.26 -5.81
C GLN A 205 5.85 32.60 -5.19
N GLN A 206 6.01 32.64 -3.87
CA GLN A 206 6.43 33.87 -3.16
C GLN A 206 7.95 34.07 -3.13
N SER A 207 8.75 33.09 -3.58
CA SER A 207 10.22 33.25 -3.60
C SER A 207 10.66 34.34 -4.57
N ALA A 208 11.64 35.16 -4.15
CA ALA A 208 12.14 36.31 -4.92
C ALA A 208 12.70 35.93 -6.30
N ASP A 209 13.32 34.76 -6.43
CA ASP A 209 13.85 34.24 -7.70
C ASP A 209 12.76 33.97 -8.73
N PHE A 210 11.54 33.65 -8.24
CA PHE A 210 10.40 33.36 -9.07
C PHE A 210 9.65 34.63 -9.51
N GLN A 211 9.50 35.61 -8.61
CA GLN A 211 8.80 36.88 -8.90
C GLN A 211 9.53 37.75 -9.95
N ARG A 212 10.87 37.64 -10.02
CA ARG A 212 11.68 38.42 -11.00
C ARG A 212 11.54 37.95 -12.46
N SER A 213 10.96 36.79 -12.71
CA SER A 213 11.04 36.17 -14.04
C SER A 213 9.79 36.27 -14.90
N ARG A 214 8.61 36.72 -14.42
CA ARG A 214 7.35 36.73 -15.22
C ARG A 214 6.29 37.73 -14.74
N GLN A 215 5.51 38.29 -15.70
CA GLN A 215 4.18 38.87 -15.48
C GLN A 215 3.24 37.81 -14.91
N MET A 216 3.10 37.72 -13.60
CA MET A 216 2.35 36.65 -12.95
C MET A 216 0.87 36.98 -12.74
N ARG A 217 0.02 36.02 -13.02
CA ARG A 217 -1.31 35.93 -12.40
C ARG A 217 -1.11 35.88 -10.87
N SER A 218 -2.03 36.50 -10.11
CA SER A 218 -1.89 36.58 -8.65
C SER A 218 -1.77 35.19 -8.02
N SER A 219 -0.99 35.03 -6.96
CA SER A 219 -0.90 33.78 -6.17
C SER A 219 -2.27 33.25 -5.75
N ALA A 220 -3.23 34.16 -5.54
CA ALA A 220 -4.63 33.84 -5.27
C ALA A 220 -5.29 33.04 -6.39
N GLY A 221 -4.99 33.32 -7.67
CA GLY A 221 -5.55 32.57 -8.80
C GLY A 221 -5.11 31.09 -8.84
N TYR A 222 -3.84 30.82 -8.48
CA TYR A 222 -3.34 29.45 -8.40
C TYR A 222 -3.89 28.72 -7.17
N ALA A 223 -4.00 29.39 -6.03
CA ALA A 223 -4.61 28.84 -4.84
C ALA A 223 -6.08 28.47 -5.10
N ALA A 224 -6.84 29.38 -5.72
CA ALA A 224 -8.22 29.13 -6.10
C ALA A 224 -8.36 27.95 -7.08
N ALA A 225 -7.48 27.84 -8.09
CA ALA A 225 -7.47 26.73 -9.02
C ALA A 225 -7.16 25.39 -8.34
N TRP A 226 -6.18 25.37 -7.43
CA TRP A 226 -5.85 24.18 -6.64
C TRP A 226 -7.03 23.73 -5.78
N LEU A 227 -7.65 24.66 -5.03
CA LEU A 227 -8.85 24.37 -4.21
C LEU A 227 -10.01 23.91 -5.09
N ALA A 228 -10.22 24.53 -6.25
CA ALA A 228 -11.24 24.10 -7.21
C ALA A 228 -11.01 22.65 -7.66
N GLY A 229 -9.78 22.26 -7.96
CA GLY A 229 -9.42 20.89 -8.33
C GLY A 229 -9.67 19.90 -7.18
N PHE A 230 -9.25 20.26 -5.96
CA PHE A 230 -9.45 19.46 -4.77
C PHE A 230 -10.94 19.21 -4.47
N PHE A 231 -11.73 20.27 -4.47
CA PHE A 231 -13.16 20.16 -4.20
C PHE A 231 -13.94 19.54 -5.36
N ALA A 232 -13.56 19.78 -6.61
CA ALA A 232 -14.20 19.16 -7.77
C ALA A 232 -14.13 17.63 -7.71
N LEU A 233 -12.92 17.06 -7.45
CA LEU A 233 -12.80 15.62 -7.29
C LEU A 233 -13.56 15.12 -6.05
N SER A 234 -13.45 15.83 -4.93
CA SER A 234 -14.11 15.41 -3.69
C SER A 234 -15.62 15.41 -3.81
N LEU A 235 -16.22 16.45 -4.39
CA LEU A 235 -17.66 16.52 -4.66
C LEU A 235 -18.08 15.45 -5.70
N GLY A 236 -17.22 15.18 -6.70
CA GLY A 236 -17.44 14.11 -7.67
C GLY A 236 -17.52 12.74 -7.00
N VAL A 237 -16.60 12.43 -6.05
CA VAL A 237 -16.64 11.18 -5.29
C VAL A 237 -17.91 11.09 -4.44
N VAL A 238 -18.23 12.10 -3.65
CA VAL A 238 -19.45 12.13 -2.81
C VAL A 238 -20.70 11.99 -3.68
N GLY A 239 -20.82 12.81 -4.73
CA GLY A 239 -21.95 12.79 -5.65
C GLY A 239 -22.15 11.44 -6.34
N TYR A 240 -21.07 10.77 -6.71
CA TYR A 240 -21.13 9.43 -7.30
C TYR A 240 -21.83 8.42 -6.37
N PHE A 241 -21.49 8.38 -5.06
CA PHE A 241 -22.11 7.44 -4.12
C PHE A 241 -23.59 7.78 -3.88
N TYR A 242 -23.96 9.07 -3.82
CA TYR A 242 -25.35 9.48 -3.71
C TYR A 242 -26.17 9.09 -4.96
N ILE A 243 -25.67 9.37 -6.16
CA ILE A 243 -26.33 9.01 -7.43
C ILE A 243 -26.51 7.49 -7.57
N ARG A 244 -25.56 6.69 -7.05
CA ARG A 244 -25.62 5.23 -7.08
C ARG A 244 -26.46 4.63 -5.93
N GLY A 245 -27.09 5.45 -5.08
CA GLY A 245 -27.94 5.01 -3.98
C GLY A 245 -27.19 4.35 -2.80
N GLY A 246 -25.94 4.73 -2.58
CA GLY A 246 -25.12 4.26 -1.46
C GLY A 246 -24.52 5.41 -0.63
N GLY A 247 -25.11 6.61 -0.68
CA GLY A 247 -24.59 7.80 0.00
C GLY A 247 -24.52 7.65 1.52
N ASP A 248 -25.56 7.11 2.14
CA ASP A 248 -25.63 6.93 3.60
C ASP A 248 -24.61 5.88 4.08
N ASP A 249 -24.50 4.73 3.40
CA ASP A 249 -23.50 3.72 3.69
C ASP A 249 -22.09 4.31 3.53
N PHE A 250 -21.84 5.07 2.45
CA PHE A 250 -20.57 5.74 2.21
C PHE A 250 -20.22 6.71 3.34
N LEU A 251 -21.15 7.58 3.77
CA LEU A 251 -20.90 8.51 4.87
C LEU A 251 -20.66 7.79 6.19
N TYR A 252 -21.48 6.78 6.49
CA TYR A 252 -21.34 6.01 7.71
C TYR A 252 -19.96 5.34 7.80
N TRP A 253 -19.58 4.54 6.80
CA TRP A 253 -18.34 3.75 6.86
C TRP A 253 -17.09 4.61 6.73
N ASN A 254 -17.12 5.67 5.89
CA ASN A 254 -15.92 6.51 5.72
C ASN A 254 -15.69 7.51 6.85
N PHE A 255 -16.74 8.01 7.51
CA PHE A 255 -16.56 9.10 8.48
C PHE A 255 -17.02 8.69 9.87
N ILE A 256 -18.26 8.23 10.04
CA ILE A 256 -18.81 7.93 11.37
C ILE A 256 -18.08 6.71 11.98
N PHE A 257 -17.97 5.62 11.23
CA PHE A 257 -17.25 4.43 11.70
C PHE A 257 -15.77 4.73 11.98
N ASN A 258 -15.10 5.48 11.11
CA ASN A 258 -13.70 5.86 11.30
C ASN A 258 -13.47 6.76 12.52
N TYR A 259 -14.44 7.57 12.91
CA TYR A 259 -14.37 8.31 14.17
C TYR A 259 -14.25 7.34 15.37
N TYR A 260 -15.11 6.33 15.47
CA TYR A 260 -15.02 5.32 16.53
C TYR A 260 -13.79 4.43 16.41
N TYR A 261 -13.40 4.08 15.18
CA TYR A 261 -12.17 3.33 14.94
C TYR A 261 -10.93 4.08 15.42
N GLY A 262 -10.86 5.39 15.17
CA GLY A 262 -9.76 6.25 15.61
C GLY A 262 -9.75 6.51 17.12
N THR A 263 -10.92 6.78 17.73
CA THR A 263 -11.03 7.04 19.19
C THR A 263 -10.74 5.79 20.04
N GLY A 264 -10.86 4.60 19.45
CA GLY A 264 -10.49 3.35 20.11
C GLY A 264 -8.98 3.09 20.18
N GLN A 265 -8.16 4.00 19.63
CA GLN A 265 -6.71 3.88 19.63
C GLN A 265 -6.08 4.79 20.69
N ASP A 266 -5.20 4.22 21.50
CA ASP A 266 -4.35 4.99 22.40
C ASP A 266 -3.01 5.29 21.71
N ILE A 267 -2.80 6.57 21.35
CA ILE A 267 -1.57 7.05 20.71
C ILE A 267 -0.36 6.80 21.61
N VAL A 268 -0.51 6.97 22.94
CA VAL A 268 0.60 6.82 23.89
C VAL A 268 1.08 5.37 23.91
N SER A 269 0.16 4.41 23.91
CA SER A 269 0.49 2.98 23.87
C SER A 269 1.11 2.56 22.52
N SER A 270 0.90 3.33 21.47
CA SER A 270 1.48 3.10 20.13
C SER A 270 2.91 3.65 19.99
N LEU A 271 3.37 4.57 20.83
CA LEU A 271 4.70 5.21 20.75
C LEU A 271 5.88 4.21 20.75
N PRO A 272 5.89 3.15 21.59
CA PRO A 272 6.98 2.16 21.53
C PRO A 272 7.06 1.44 20.19
N LYS A 273 5.92 1.07 19.57
CA LYS A 273 5.85 0.44 18.25
C LYS A 273 6.30 1.40 17.17
N LEU A 274 5.83 2.65 17.22
CA LEU A 274 6.23 3.71 16.31
C LEU A 274 7.76 3.91 16.32
N SER A 275 8.35 4.02 17.52
CA SER A 275 9.79 4.19 17.67
C SER A 275 10.58 2.96 17.22
N ALA A 276 10.08 1.75 17.46
CA ALA A 276 10.70 0.51 17.00
C ALA A 276 10.71 0.42 15.47
N SER A 277 9.57 0.68 14.80
CA SER A 277 9.47 0.67 13.35
C SER A 277 10.33 1.74 12.69
N LEU A 278 10.37 2.95 13.27
CA LEU A 278 11.26 4.02 12.79
C LEU A 278 12.74 3.63 12.92
N ARG A 279 13.14 3.07 14.08
CA ARG A 279 14.52 2.55 14.26
C ARG A 279 14.84 1.46 13.25
N ALA A 280 13.92 0.51 13.02
CA ALA A 280 14.12 -0.56 12.05
C ALA A 280 14.33 0.01 10.63
N LEU A 281 13.55 1.01 10.22
CA LEU A 281 13.72 1.69 8.94
C LEU A 281 15.07 2.41 8.85
N CYS A 282 15.46 3.16 9.89
CA CYS A 282 16.73 3.89 9.93
C CYS A 282 17.94 2.95 9.91
N THR A 283 17.89 1.84 10.63
CA THR A 283 18.98 0.86 10.68
C THR A 283 19.10 0.06 9.40
N ALA A 284 17.98 -0.23 8.74
CA ALA A 284 17.99 -0.93 7.45
C ALA A 284 18.52 -0.05 6.31
N HIS A 285 18.32 1.26 6.37
CA HIS A 285 18.64 2.19 5.28
C HIS A 285 19.51 3.39 5.73
N PRO A 286 20.65 3.17 6.43
CA PRO A 286 21.40 4.24 7.07
C PRO A 286 21.95 5.26 6.08
N VAL A 287 22.36 4.83 4.88
CA VAL A 287 22.88 5.73 3.83
C VAL A 287 21.80 6.67 3.31
N ILE A 288 20.59 6.13 3.04
CA ILE A 288 19.45 6.93 2.55
C ILE A 288 18.99 7.91 3.62
N VAL A 289 18.77 7.42 4.84
CA VAL A 289 18.28 8.24 5.94
C VAL A 289 19.30 9.29 6.34
N GLY A 290 20.59 8.93 6.45
CA GLY A 290 21.66 9.87 6.77
C GLY A 290 21.80 10.96 5.72
N ALA A 291 21.74 10.62 4.43
CA ALA A 291 21.80 11.58 3.35
C ALA A 291 20.57 12.51 3.31
N ALA A 292 19.37 11.97 3.55
CA ALA A 292 18.14 12.76 3.59
C ALA A 292 18.14 13.75 4.75
N LEU A 293 18.49 13.31 5.96
CA LEU A 293 18.58 14.16 7.14
C LEU A 293 19.70 15.21 6.98
N GLY A 294 20.87 14.81 6.46
CA GLY A 294 21.95 15.75 6.16
C GLY A 294 21.53 16.83 5.16
N CYS A 295 20.75 16.47 4.13
CA CYS A 295 20.19 17.43 3.17
C CYS A 295 19.24 18.42 3.85
N VAL A 296 18.35 17.94 4.72
CA VAL A 296 17.40 18.79 5.45
C VAL A 296 18.14 19.73 6.41
N VAL A 297 19.02 19.19 7.27
CA VAL A 297 19.78 19.97 8.27
C VAL A 297 20.59 21.05 7.58
N PHE A 298 21.33 20.71 6.52
CA PHE A 298 22.10 21.68 5.77
C PHE A 298 21.20 22.73 5.13
N GLY A 299 20.12 22.30 4.44
CA GLY A 299 19.20 23.21 3.76
C GLY A 299 18.55 24.21 4.71
N VAL A 300 18.15 23.75 5.91
CA VAL A 300 17.63 24.63 6.97
C VAL A 300 18.70 25.61 7.45
N ALA A 301 19.92 25.14 7.69
CA ALA A 301 21.03 25.98 8.17
C ALA A 301 21.39 27.12 7.20
N VAL A 302 21.35 26.83 5.89
CA VAL A 302 21.63 27.85 4.85
C VAL A 302 20.35 28.51 4.30
N ARG A 303 19.19 28.24 4.89
CA ARG A 303 17.89 28.76 4.47
C ARG A 303 17.55 28.46 3.00
N ASP A 304 17.99 27.31 2.48
CA ASP A 304 17.64 26.86 1.14
C ASP A 304 16.17 26.43 1.10
N VAL A 305 15.40 26.98 0.17
CA VAL A 305 13.98 26.67 -0.01
C VAL A 305 13.74 25.17 -0.19
N ARG A 306 14.63 24.46 -0.88
CA ARG A 306 14.52 23.00 -1.06
C ARG A 306 14.61 22.24 0.25
N GLY A 307 15.57 22.62 1.11
CA GLY A 307 15.73 22.00 2.43
C GLY A 307 14.51 22.24 3.32
N LEU A 308 13.96 23.46 3.29
CA LEU A 308 12.73 23.78 4.03
C LEU A 308 11.51 23.00 3.48
N CYS A 309 11.39 22.87 2.15
CA CYS A 309 10.34 22.06 1.53
C CYS A 309 10.45 20.58 1.91
N LEU A 310 11.67 20.03 1.91
CA LEU A 310 11.93 18.65 2.32
C LEU A 310 11.61 18.42 3.80
N LEU A 311 11.95 19.37 4.67
CA LEU A 311 11.59 19.33 6.08
C LEU A 311 10.06 19.27 6.25
N LEU A 312 9.34 20.18 5.60
CA LEU A 312 7.88 20.22 5.67
C LEU A 312 7.26 18.90 5.16
N PHE A 313 7.79 18.36 4.08
CA PHE A 313 7.32 17.08 3.52
C PHE A 313 7.62 15.91 4.44
N LEU A 314 8.79 15.88 5.09
CA LEU A 314 9.14 14.85 6.08
C LEU A 314 8.24 14.95 7.32
N VAL A 315 7.96 16.15 7.83
CA VAL A 315 7.05 16.37 8.95
C VAL A 315 5.63 15.90 8.60
N ALA A 316 5.13 16.23 7.40
CA ALA A 316 3.83 15.74 6.94
C ALA A 316 3.78 14.21 6.85
N SER A 317 4.87 13.60 6.36
CA SER A 317 4.98 12.14 6.27
C SER A 317 4.93 11.48 7.66
N LEU A 318 5.63 12.05 8.65
CA LEU A 318 5.57 11.60 10.04
C LEU A 318 4.18 11.81 10.64
N ALA A 319 3.56 12.97 10.40
CA ALA A 319 2.19 13.26 10.85
C ALA A 319 1.18 12.28 10.27
N ALA A 320 1.37 11.82 9.04
CA ALA A 320 0.49 10.83 8.40
C ALA A 320 0.62 9.40 9.01
N VAL A 321 1.77 9.09 9.63
CA VAL A 321 2.04 7.79 10.28
C VAL A 321 1.46 7.73 11.70
N VAL A 322 1.48 8.85 12.44
CA VAL A 322 1.09 8.90 13.87
C VAL A 322 -0.34 8.43 14.15
N PRO A 323 -1.38 8.84 13.38
CA PRO A 323 -2.75 8.37 13.60
C PRO A 323 -2.91 6.92 13.12
N GLY A 324 -2.56 5.95 13.95
CA GLY A 324 -2.71 4.55 13.56
C GLY A 324 -2.07 3.57 14.54
N TYR A 325 -2.15 2.29 14.20
CA TYR A 325 -1.61 1.19 15.02
C TYR A 325 -0.08 1.02 14.89
N ALA A 326 0.60 1.95 14.22
CA ALA A 326 2.04 1.91 13.93
C ALA A 326 2.50 0.62 13.22
N TYR A 327 1.67 0.09 12.32
CA TYR A 327 2.06 -1.04 11.47
C TYR A 327 3.21 -0.64 10.54
N PRO A 328 4.08 -1.59 10.13
CA PRO A 328 5.23 -1.29 9.29
C PRO A 328 4.86 -0.60 7.96
N HIS A 329 3.76 -1.00 7.29
CA HIS A 329 3.33 -0.41 6.04
C HIS A 329 2.96 1.09 6.14
N TYR A 330 2.62 1.62 7.33
CA TYR A 330 2.36 3.05 7.49
C TYR A 330 3.61 3.90 7.16
N PHE A 331 4.80 3.33 7.39
CA PHE A 331 6.07 3.99 7.10
C PHE A 331 6.40 4.08 5.60
N ALA A 332 5.65 3.41 4.73
CA ALA A 332 5.75 3.60 3.29
C ALA A 332 5.54 5.07 2.90
N GLN A 333 4.72 5.81 3.65
CA GLN A 333 4.46 7.24 3.45
C GLN A 333 5.70 8.13 3.64
N LEU A 334 6.76 7.67 4.32
CA LEU A 334 8.03 8.40 4.44
C LEU A 334 8.93 8.21 3.21
N THR A 335 8.72 7.16 2.43
CA THR A 335 9.67 6.79 1.37
C THR A 335 9.89 7.88 0.31
N PRO A 336 8.89 8.67 -0.15
CA PRO A 336 9.14 9.75 -1.10
C PRO A 336 9.99 10.88 -0.51
N ALA A 337 9.71 11.29 0.73
CA ALA A 337 10.47 12.36 1.39
C ALA A 337 11.94 11.96 1.60
N LEU A 338 12.17 10.72 2.09
CA LEU A 338 13.51 10.18 2.27
C LEU A 338 14.24 10.01 0.94
N ALA A 339 13.56 9.53 -0.11
CA ALA A 339 14.18 9.35 -1.42
C ALA A 339 14.58 10.69 -2.05
N LEU A 340 13.70 11.70 -2.01
CA LEU A 340 14.00 13.05 -2.51
C LEU A 340 15.15 13.67 -1.73
N GLY A 341 15.12 13.59 -0.40
CA GLY A 341 16.18 14.10 0.46
C GLY A 341 17.52 13.41 0.23
N ALA A 342 17.50 12.07 0.06
CA ALA A 342 18.69 11.29 -0.23
C ALA A 342 19.28 11.65 -1.61
N GLY A 343 18.44 11.81 -2.64
CA GLY A 343 18.91 12.18 -3.98
C GLY A 343 19.67 13.51 -3.99
N PHE A 344 19.12 14.54 -3.37
CA PHE A 344 19.77 15.84 -3.24
C PHE A 344 20.98 15.79 -2.27
N GLY A 345 20.86 15.05 -1.16
CA GLY A 345 21.92 14.92 -0.17
C GLY A 345 23.15 14.19 -0.70
N LEU A 346 22.97 13.04 -1.35
CA LEU A 346 24.06 12.28 -1.95
C LEU A 346 24.74 13.03 -3.09
N GLU A 347 23.96 13.70 -3.94
CA GLU A 347 24.53 14.56 -4.99
C GLU A 347 25.41 15.65 -4.40
N ARG A 348 24.91 16.35 -3.37
CA ARG A 348 25.66 17.43 -2.73
C ARG A 348 26.95 16.91 -2.09
N PHE A 349 26.86 15.80 -1.36
CA PHE A 349 27.98 15.15 -0.72
C PHE A 349 29.05 14.74 -1.75
N THR A 350 28.65 14.12 -2.84
CA THR A 350 29.57 13.68 -3.88
C THR A 350 30.17 14.85 -4.66
N ASN A 351 29.42 15.94 -4.89
CA ASN A 351 29.91 17.12 -5.58
C ASN A 351 30.88 17.98 -4.74
N ALA A 352 30.92 17.78 -3.41
CA ALA A 352 31.95 18.40 -2.56
C ALA A 352 33.37 17.87 -2.85
N VAL A 353 33.50 16.75 -3.55
CA VAL A 353 34.79 16.16 -3.93
C VAL A 353 35.25 16.70 -5.28
N ALA A 354 36.36 17.43 -5.28
CA ALA A 354 36.91 18.11 -6.48
C ALA A 354 37.40 17.13 -7.56
N SER A 355 38.04 16.01 -7.13
CA SER A 355 38.57 14.99 -8.05
C SER A 355 37.47 14.18 -8.71
N ALA A 356 37.39 14.20 -10.04
CA ALA A 356 36.39 13.45 -10.80
C ALA A 356 36.45 11.94 -10.54
N ARG A 357 37.65 11.37 -10.42
CA ARG A 357 37.84 9.92 -10.13
C ARG A 357 37.36 9.55 -8.72
N LEU A 358 37.73 10.36 -7.72
CA LEU A 358 37.28 10.13 -6.33
C LEU A 358 35.77 10.30 -6.22
N ARG A 359 35.18 11.28 -6.91
CA ARG A 359 33.74 11.50 -6.96
C ARG A 359 33.00 10.30 -7.56
N GLN A 360 33.49 9.72 -8.66
CA GLN A 360 32.92 8.51 -9.26
C GLN A 360 33.00 7.31 -8.31
N GLY A 361 34.15 7.11 -7.67
CA GLY A 361 34.32 6.09 -6.65
C GLY A 361 33.36 6.26 -5.47
N LEU A 362 33.16 7.49 -5.02
CA LEU A 362 32.23 7.82 -3.93
C LEU A 362 30.78 7.59 -4.32
N ILE A 363 30.38 7.93 -5.55
CA ILE A 363 29.02 7.62 -6.06
C ILE A 363 28.81 6.10 -6.08
N ALA A 364 29.78 5.34 -6.61
CA ALA A 364 29.69 3.89 -6.62
C ALA A 364 29.57 3.31 -5.21
N LEU A 365 30.37 3.79 -4.26
CA LEU A 365 30.31 3.38 -2.86
C LEU A 365 28.95 3.69 -2.22
N CYS A 366 28.41 4.91 -2.46
CA CYS A 366 27.07 5.29 -1.99
C CYS A 366 25.99 4.38 -2.59
N CYS A 367 26.04 4.09 -3.89
CA CYS A 367 25.09 3.19 -4.55
C CYS A 367 25.21 1.75 -3.98
N CYS A 368 26.41 1.26 -3.77
CA CYS A 368 26.64 -0.03 -3.09
C CYS A 368 26.08 -0.04 -1.67
N GLY A 369 26.26 1.05 -0.91
CA GLY A 369 25.70 1.17 0.44
C GLY A 369 24.18 1.23 0.43
N VAL A 370 23.58 2.01 -0.49
CA VAL A 370 22.12 2.13 -0.66
C VAL A 370 21.48 0.77 -0.95
N CYS A 371 22.07 -0.03 -1.83
CA CYS A 371 21.51 -1.32 -2.26
C CYS A 371 22.00 -2.49 -1.39
N GLY A 372 23.28 -2.52 -1.08
CA GLY A 372 23.96 -3.66 -0.46
C GLY A 372 23.62 -3.83 1.02
N VAL A 373 23.52 -2.71 1.77
CA VAL A 373 23.25 -2.79 3.21
C VAL A 373 21.91 -3.46 3.51
N PRO A 374 20.76 -3.04 2.91
CA PRO A 374 19.48 -3.69 3.15
C PRO A 374 19.49 -5.17 2.74
N VAL A 375 20.06 -5.50 1.59
CA VAL A 375 20.11 -6.88 1.08
C VAL A 375 20.99 -7.76 1.98
N TRP A 376 22.14 -7.24 2.43
CA TRP A 376 23.02 -7.97 3.36
C TRP A 376 22.37 -8.21 4.72
N GLN A 377 21.62 -7.23 5.24
CA GLN A 377 20.92 -7.36 6.52
C GLN A 377 19.75 -8.36 6.45
N ASP A 378 19.12 -8.55 5.30
CA ASP A 378 17.96 -9.43 5.14
C ASP A 378 18.01 -10.25 3.85
N VAL A 379 19.09 -11.03 3.67
CA VAL A 379 19.23 -11.97 2.54
C VAL A 379 18.05 -12.97 2.49
N GLY A 380 17.49 -13.32 3.66
CA GLY A 380 16.31 -14.17 3.75
C GLY A 380 15.16 -13.60 2.93
N TYR A 381 14.77 -12.36 3.18
CA TYR A 381 13.69 -11.71 2.46
C TYR A 381 13.95 -11.56 0.95
N TYR A 382 15.13 -11.06 0.59
CA TYR A 382 15.39 -10.71 -0.80
C TYR A 382 15.69 -11.91 -1.71
N VAL A 383 16.17 -13.05 -1.15
CA VAL A 383 16.75 -14.12 -1.98
C VAL A 383 16.37 -15.54 -1.54
N ARG A 384 16.33 -15.85 -0.23
CA ARG A 384 16.37 -17.24 0.25
C ARG A 384 15.05 -17.85 0.68
N SER A 385 14.18 -17.05 1.33
CA SER A 385 12.95 -17.60 1.91
C SER A 385 11.86 -17.78 0.84
N SER A 386 11.10 -18.84 0.95
CA SER A 386 9.89 -19.02 0.13
C SER A 386 8.81 -18.00 0.47
N SER A 387 7.86 -17.82 -0.45
CA SER A 387 6.75 -16.89 -0.27
C SER A 387 5.89 -17.20 0.96
N ASP A 388 5.69 -18.49 1.27
CA ASP A 388 4.94 -18.92 2.45
C ASP A 388 5.71 -18.65 3.74
N GLU A 389 7.02 -18.92 3.78
CA GLU A 389 7.88 -18.57 4.90
C GLU A 389 7.89 -17.07 5.17
N LEU A 390 7.94 -16.24 4.12
CA LEU A 390 7.86 -14.78 4.25
C LEU A 390 6.50 -14.36 4.80
N SER A 391 5.40 -14.91 4.30
CA SER A 391 4.07 -14.65 4.82
C SER A 391 3.97 -14.99 6.32
N LYS A 392 4.50 -16.14 6.74
CA LYS A 392 4.52 -16.53 8.16
C LYS A 392 5.45 -15.65 9.00
N ARG A 393 6.58 -15.25 8.46
CA ARG A 393 7.51 -14.34 9.15
C ARG A 393 6.87 -12.99 9.49
N PHE A 394 6.13 -12.40 8.55
CA PHE A 394 5.55 -11.07 8.74
C PHE A 394 4.19 -11.10 9.45
N PHE A 395 3.41 -12.15 9.24
CA PHE A 395 1.99 -12.13 9.57
C PHE A 395 1.54 -13.26 10.52
N SER A 396 2.44 -14.16 10.97
CA SER A 396 2.03 -15.24 11.89
C SER A 396 1.34 -14.67 13.15
N PRO A 397 0.27 -15.30 13.60
CA PRO A 397 -0.31 -16.57 13.16
C PRO A 397 -1.45 -16.43 12.12
N ASN A 398 -1.53 -15.33 11.36
CA ASN A 398 -2.55 -15.19 10.32
C ASN A 398 -2.44 -16.33 9.28
N PRO A 399 -3.59 -16.82 8.78
CA PRO A 399 -3.66 -18.02 7.93
C PRO A 399 -3.57 -17.67 6.43
N PHE A 400 -2.77 -16.65 6.04
CA PHE A 400 -2.78 -16.16 4.65
C PHE A 400 -2.35 -17.20 3.62
N PRO A 401 -1.31 -18.03 3.84
CA PRO A 401 -1.01 -19.15 2.94
C PRO A 401 -2.16 -20.17 2.87
N GLU A 402 -2.79 -20.48 4.00
CA GLU A 402 -3.86 -21.44 4.11
C GLU A 402 -5.17 -20.98 3.44
N THR A 403 -5.38 -19.65 3.30
CA THR A 403 -6.54 -19.11 2.58
C THR A 403 -6.55 -19.50 1.11
N ILE A 404 -5.39 -19.70 0.49
CA ILE A 404 -5.26 -20.16 -0.90
C ILE A 404 -5.78 -21.59 -1.03
N GLU A 405 -5.42 -22.48 -0.09
CA GLU A 405 -5.89 -23.87 -0.06
C GLU A 405 -7.42 -23.94 0.10
N ALA A 406 -7.94 -23.17 1.08
CA ALA A 406 -9.38 -23.09 1.32
C ALA A 406 -10.15 -22.55 0.11
N ALA A 407 -9.65 -21.49 -0.51
CA ALA A 407 -10.25 -20.90 -1.70
C ALA A 407 -10.21 -21.82 -2.91
N THR A 408 -9.11 -22.54 -3.11
CA THR A 408 -8.95 -23.53 -4.18
C THR A 408 -9.96 -24.66 -4.03
N TYR A 409 -10.12 -25.20 -2.82
CA TYR A 409 -11.13 -26.21 -2.53
C TYR A 409 -12.55 -25.71 -2.87
N ILE A 410 -12.92 -24.52 -2.39
CA ILE A 410 -14.22 -23.92 -2.65
C ILE A 410 -14.44 -23.72 -4.14
N ALA A 411 -13.44 -23.18 -4.86
CA ALA A 411 -13.53 -22.93 -6.29
C ALA A 411 -13.78 -24.21 -7.10
N HIS A 412 -13.12 -25.32 -6.76
CA HIS A 412 -13.27 -26.60 -7.46
C HIS A 412 -14.59 -27.33 -7.14
N ASN A 413 -15.16 -27.09 -5.95
CA ASN A 413 -16.35 -27.80 -5.47
C ASN A 413 -17.62 -26.94 -5.50
N SER A 414 -17.62 -25.82 -6.23
CA SER A 414 -18.77 -24.91 -6.37
C SER A 414 -18.80 -24.22 -7.71
N THR A 415 -19.91 -23.57 -8.00
CA THR A 415 -20.11 -22.72 -9.19
C THR A 415 -20.00 -21.24 -8.85
N GLN A 416 -19.94 -20.38 -9.86
CA GLN A 416 -19.90 -18.91 -9.63
C GLN A 416 -21.22 -18.36 -9.04
N ARG A 417 -22.31 -19.13 -9.06
CA ARG A 417 -23.61 -18.75 -8.46
C ARG A 417 -23.65 -19.03 -6.97
N ASP A 418 -22.80 -19.93 -6.50
CA ASP A 418 -22.72 -20.30 -5.09
C ASP A 418 -22.18 -19.16 -4.24
N LYS A 419 -22.79 -18.94 -3.09
CA LYS A 419 -22.36 -17.95 -2.12
C LYS A 419 -21.61 -18.59 -0.96
N VAL A 420 -20.67 -17.82 -0.42
CA VAL A 420 -19.84 -18.24 0.71
C VAL A 420 -19.99 -17.20 1.82
N PHE A 421 -20.21 -17.66 3.05
CA PHE A 421 -20.07 -16.81 4.22
C PHE A 421 -18.78 -17.16 4.96
N ILE A 422 -18.01 -16.15 5.36
CA ILE A 422 -16.77 -16.33 6.14
C ILE A 422 -16.99 -15.72 7.52
N PHE A 423 -17.00 -16.56 8.55
CA PHE A 423 -16.85 -16.09 9.92
C PHE A 423 -15.35 -15.94 10.21
N GLY A 424 -14.84 -14.77 9.90
CA GLY A 424 -13.44 -14.39 9.88
C GLY A 424 -13.25 -13.08 9.13
N SER A 425 -12.02 -12.60 9.03
CA SER A 425 -11.67 -11.38 8.29
C SER A 425 -10.76 -11.68 7.09
N GLU A 426 -10.86 -12.90 6.53
CA GLU A 426 -10.06 -13.41 5.41
C GLU A 426 -10.82 -13.31 4.09
N ALA A 427 -11.15 -12.08 3.66
CA ALA A 427 -11.82 -11.82 2.39
C ALA A 427 -11.03 -12.33 1.17
N GLN A 428 -9.74 -12.60 1.30
CA GLN A 428 -8.92 -13.23 0.27
C GLN A 428 -9.45 -14.62 -0.14
N ILE A 429 -10.18 -15.33 0.72
CA ILE A 429 -10.84 -16.60 0.35
C ILE A 429 -11.91 -16.35 -0.73
N LEU A 430 -12.70 -15.28 -0.58
CA LEU A 430 -13.68 -14.86 -1.59
C LEU A 430 -12.97 -14.40 -2.87
N PHE A 431 -11.92 -13.61 -2.71
CA PHE A 431 -11.14 -13.08 -3.82
C PHE A 431 -10.53 -14.18 -4.70
N TYR A 432 -9.83 -15.14 -4.10
CA TYR A 432 -9.18 -16.23 -4.83
C TYR A 432 -10.21 -17.22 -5.41
N SER A 433 -11.25 -17.56 -4.65
CA SER A 433 -12.29 -18.47 -5.12
C SER A 433 -13.22 -17.86 -6.17
N ARG A 434 -13.24 -16.55 -6.30
CA ARG A 434 -14.19 -15.77 -7.14
C ARG A 434 -15.65 -16.11 -6.80
N ARG A 435 -15.94 -16.25 -5.51
CA ARG A 435 -17.30 -16.48 -5.03
C ARG A 435 -17.84 -15.22 -4.36
N LYS A 436 -19.15 -15.01 -4.50
CA LYS A 436 -19.81 -13.86 -3.84
C LYS A 436 -20.01 -14.17 -2.36
N SER A 437 -19.83 -13.17 -1.53
CA SER A 437 -20.20 -13.25 -0.13
C SER A 437 -21.71 -13.42 0.04
N ALA A 438 -22.11 -14.17 1.05
CA ALA A 438 -23.50 -14.29 1.47
C ALA A 438 -24.00 -13.07 2.26
N SER A 439 -23.07 -12.27 2.78
CA SER A 439 -23.34 -11.02 3.49
C SER A 439 -22.39 -9.93 3.02
N ARG A 440 -22.84 -8.67 3.07
CA ARG A 440 -21.98 -7.51 2.81
C ARG A 440 -20.86 -7.32 3.85
N PHE A 441 -21.00 -7.94 5.02
CA PHE A 441 -20.01 -7.91 6.08
C PHE A 441 -18.91 -8.94 5.80
N VAL A 442 -17.85 -8.49 5.16
CA VAL A 442 -16.67 -9.31 4.78
C VAL A 442 -15.49 -9.15 5.74
N LEU A 443 -15.67 -8.34 6.78
CA LEU A 443 -14.80 -8.15 7.92
C LEU A 443 -15.56 -8.39 9.21
N LEU A 444 -14.92 -9.02 10.19
CA LEU A 444 -15.61 -9.44 11.41
C LEU A 444 -15.58 -8.39 12.53
N TYR A 445 -14.53 -7.55 12.62
CA TYR A 445 -14.40 -6.61 13.74
C TYR A 445 -15.53 -5.56 13.85
N PRO A 446 -16.20 -5.10 12.76
CA PRO A 446 -17.36 -4.22 12.90
C PRO A 446 -18.56 -4.91 13.57
N LEU A 447 -18.60 -6.25 13.52
CA LEU A 447 -19.67 -7.06 14.08
C LEU A 447 -19.42 -7.43 15.54
N THR A 448 -18.17 -7.69 15.92
CA THR A 448 -17.86 -8.31 17.22
C THR A 448 -17.39 -7.32 18.27
N ARG A 449 -16.77 -6.20 17.89
CA ARG A 449 -16.20 -5.26 18.86
C ARG A 449 -17.26 -4.28 19.40
N THR A 450 -17.48 -4.33 20.71
CA THR A 450 -18.47 -3.50 21.43
C THR A 450 -18.14 -2.00 21.47
N ILE A 451 -16.92 -1.62 21.07
CA ILE A 451 -16.54 -0.20 20.89
C ILE A 451 -17.35 0.49 19.78
N TYR A 452 -17.89 -0.28 18.82
CA TYR A 452 -18.71 0.28 17.77
C TYR A 452 -20.18 0.29 18.19
N PRO A 453 -20.84 1.46 18.29
CA PRO A 453 -22.20 1.57 18.86
C PRO A 453 -23.24 0.70 18.13
N GLN A 454 -23.05 0.50 16.82
CA GLN A 454 -24.00 -0.26 15.98
C GLN A 454 -23.62 -1.73 15.79
N HIS A 455 -22.60 -2.27 16.51
CA HIS A 455 -22.13 -3.65 16.32
C HIS A 455 -23.27 -4.67 16.41
N ARG A 456 -24.22 -4.49 17.33
CA ARG A 456 -25.35 -5.41 17.49
C ARG A 456 -26.35 -5.34 16.33
N LEU A 457 -26.63 -4.14 15.84
CA LEU A 457 -27.46 -3.94 14.64
C LEU A 457 -26.79 -4.60 13.43
N HIS A 458 -25.49 -4.40 13.27
CA HIS A 458 -24.72 -5.03 12.19
C HIS A 458 -24.70 -6.56 12.29
N GLN A 459 -24.64 -7.14 13.49
CA GLN A 459 -24.77 -8.58 13.67
C GLN A 459 -26.14 -9.11 13.23
N GLN A 460 -27.23 -8.39 13.57
CA GLN A 460 -28.59 -8.75 13.14
C GLN A 460 -28.72 -8.69 11.62
N GLN A 461 -28.26 -7.60 10.99
CA GLN A 461 -28.25 -7.48 9.54
C GLN A 461 -27.44 -8.60 8.85
N ALA A 462 -26.24 -8.90 9.37
CA ALA A 462 -25.44 -10.00 8.86
C ALA A 462 -26.16 -11.35 8.98
N TRP A 463 -26.82 -11.58 10.11
CA TRP A 463 -27.62 -12.80 10.34
C TRP A 463 -28.78 -12.94 9.36
N ASP A 464 -29.54 -11.86 9.13
CA ASP A 464 -30.65 -11.83 8.18
C ASP A 464 -30.16 -12.11 6.75
N GLU A 465 -29.05 -11.47 6.35
CA GLU A 465 -28.42 -11.71 5.03
C GLU A 465 -27.96 -13.16 4.87
N ILE A 466 -27.35 -13.77 5.89
CA ILE A 466 -26.88 -15.17 5.87
C ILE A 466 -28.06 -16.14 5.76
N THR A 467 -29.10 -15.94 6.60
CA THR A 467 -30.26 -16.85 6.64
C THR A 467 -31.11 -16.75 5.38
N GLN A 468 -31.26 -15.55 4.82
CA GLN A 468 -31.96 -15.32 3.56
C GLN A 468 -31.15 -15.89 2.37
N SER A 469 -29.85 -15.67 2.36
CA SER A 469 -28.95 -16.06 1.28
C SER A 469 -28.69 -17.57 1.24
N ARG A 470 -28.76 -18.27 2.40
CA ARG A 470 -28.47 -19.69 2.57
C ARG A 470 -27.20 -20.13 1.83
N PRO A 471 -26.00 -19.66 2.24
CA PRO A 471 -24.75 -19.91 1.52
C PRO A 471 -24.50 -21.40 1.31
N THR A 472 -23.90 -21.74 0.18
CA THR A 472 -23.48 -23.12 -0.10
C THR A 472 -22.35 -23.54 0.85
N TYR A 473 -21.46 -22.60 1.19
CA TYR A 473 -20.38 -22.83 2.14
C TYR A 473 -20.39 -21.79 3.26
N VAL A 474 -20.13 -22.27 4.46
CA VAL A 474 -19.77 -21.47 5.63
C VAL A 474 -18.32 -21.80 5.97
N VAL A 475 -17.48 -20.79 6.03
CA VAL A 475 -16.07 -20.92 6.45
C VAL A 475 -15.90 -20.30 7.82
N VAL A 476 -15.31 -21.02 8.75
CA VAL A 476 -15.01 -20.53 10.11
C VAL A 476 -13.50 -20.49 10.28
N VAL A 477 -12.96 -19.30 10.46
CA VAL A 477 -11.53 -19.06 10.68
C VAL A 477 -11.27 -18.93 12.17
N ASN A 478 -10.72 -19.97 12.78
CA ASN A 478 -10.40 -19.96 14.20
C ASN A 478 -8.97 -19.43 14.42
N VAL A 479 -8.78 -18.13 14.22
CA VAL A 479 -7.50 -17.43 14.47
C VAL A 479 -7.81 -16.14 15.22
N PHE A 480 -7.12 -15.87 16.32
CA PHE A 480 -7.39 -14.69 17.16
C PHE A 480 -7.37 -13.38 16.36
N GLN A 481 -6.38 -13.20 15.49
CA GLN A 481 -6.22 -11.98 14.67
C GLN A 481 -7.33 -11.82 13.62
N SER A 482 -8.00 -12.90 13.24
CA SER A 482 -9.13 -12.89 12.31
C SER A 482 -10.42 -12.43 13.00
N VAL A 483 -10.65 -12.90 14.22
CA VAL A 483 -11.92 -12.71 14.95
C VAL A 483 -11.82 -11.67 16.06
N LEU A 484 -10.60 -11.30 16.50
CA LEU A 484 -10.32 -10.32 17.55
C LEU A 484 -11.11 -10.55 18.84
N TRP A 485 -11.14 -11.78 19.33
CA TRP A 485 -11.79 -12.14 20.60
C TRP A 485 -10.91 -11.77 21.78
N ASP A 486 -11.09 -10.55 22.26
CA ASP A 486 -10.32 -9.95 23.37
C ASP A 486 -11.03 -10.00 24.73
N GLY A 487 -12.00 -10.89 24.89
CA GLY A 487 -12.83 -10.98 26.10
C GLY A 487 -13.94 -9.93 26.18
N LYS A 488 -13.94 -8.92 25.30
CA LYS A 488 -14.97 -7.88 25.18
C LYS A 488 -15.80 -8.02 23.89
N ALA A 489 -15.58 -9.08 23.12
CA ALA A 489 -16.30 -9.31 21.88
C ALA A 489 -17.74 -9.76 22.15
N ASP A 490 -18.69 -9.22 21.41
CA ASP A 490 -20.06 -9.72 21.37
C ASP A 490 -20.14 -10.94 20.46
N LEU A 491 -20.38 -12.12 21.06
CA LEU A 491 -20.38 -13.41 20.39
C LEU A 491 -21.79 -13.88 19.95
N TRP A 492 -22.79 -13.00 19.94
CA TRP A 492 -24.14 -13.40 19.58
C TRP A 492 -24.22 -14.01 18.17
N LEU A 493 -23.68 -13.35 17.17
CA LEU A 493 -23.66 -13.86 15.80
C LEU A 493 -22.93 -15.20 15.69
N TYR A 494 -21.83 -15.36 16.41
CA TYR A 494 -21.10 -16.64 16.45
C TYR A 494 -21.98 -17.79 16.96
N ARG A 495 -22.69 -17.58 18.07
CA ARG A 495 -23.57 -18.60 18.64
C ARG A 495 -24.68 -18.97 17.66
N GLN A 496 -25.38 -17.98 17.12
CA GLN A 496 -26.45 -18.20 16.11
C GLN A 496 -25.91 -18.96 14.89
N LEU A 497 -24.72 -18.57 14.40
CA LEU A 497 -24.09 -19.21 13.25
C LEU A 497 -23.72 -20.68 13.55
N MET A 498 -23.15 -20.97 14.73
CA MET A 498 -22.73 -22.32 15.06
C MET A 498 -23.92 -23.28 15.24
N ASP A 499 -25.02 -22.81 15.84
CA ASP A 499 -26.28 -23.57 15.94
C ASP A 499 -26.87 -23.85 14.54
N PHE A 500 -26.85 -22.85 13.66
CA PHE A 500 -27.30 -22.98 12.27
C PHE A 500 -26.43 -23.96 11.47
N VAL A 501 -25.10 -23.88 11.64
CA VAL A 501 -24.15 -24.81 10.99
C VAL A 501 -24.35 -26.24 11.48
N ALA A 502 -24.48 -26.45 12.78
CA ALA A 502 -24.70 -27.78 13.34
C ALA A 502 -25.95 -28.47 12.78
N GLN A 503 -27.03 -27.70 12.56
CA GLN A 503 -28.29 -28.23 12.05
C GLN A 503 -28.29 -28.46 10.53
N ARG A 504 -27.65 -27.61 9.74
CA ARG A 504 -27.84 -27.52 8.29
C ARG A 504 -26.61 -27.78 7.44
N TYR A 505 -25.44 -27.89 8.05
CA TYR A 505 -24.17 -28.03 7.34
C TYR A 505 -23.39 -29.25 7.83
N GLU A 506 -22.44 -29.67 7.02
CA GLU A 506 -21.47 -30.72 7.34
C GLU A 506 -20.06 -30.22 7.15
N LEU A 507 -19.12 -30.59 8.01
CA LEU A 507 -17.70 -30.28 7.85
C LEU A 507 -17.14 -31.15 6.72
N VAL A 508 -16.74 -30.51 5.61
CA VAL A 508 -16.25 -31.21 4.40
C VAL A 508 -14.75 -31.07 4.18
N ALA A 509 -14.17 -30.02 4.76
CA ALA A 509 -12.73 -29.77 4.65
C ALA A 509 -12.23 -28.89 5.81
N ALA A 510 -10.95 -28.99 6.10
CA ALA A 510 -10.26 -28.08 7.01
C ALA A 510 -8.83 -27.84 6.56
N VAL A 511 -8.29 -26.67 6.90
CA VAL A 511 -6.88 -26.34 6.70
C VAL A 511 -6.30 -25.91 8.05
N PRO A 512 -5.42 -26.73 8.66
CA PRO A 512 -4.72 -26.31 9.88
C PRO A 512 -3.71 -25.22 9.56
N VAL A 513 -3.53 -24.25 10.45
CA VAL A 513 -2.51 -23.23 10.32
C VAL A 513 -1.18 -23.77 10.80
N ALA A 514 -0.26 -24.00 9.87
CA ALA A 514 1.03 -24.63 10.12
C ALA A 514 2.17 -23.89 9.40
N TYR A 515 3.40 -24.25 9.72
CA TYR A 515 4.60 -23.69 9.10
C TYR A 515 5.21 -24.69 8.09
N PRO A 516 5.59 -24.24 6.90
CA PRO A 516 5.38 -22.89 6.33
C PRO A 516 3.95 -22.69 5.81
N ARG A 517 3.20 -23.78 5.56
CA ARG A 517 1.78 -23.77 5.12
C ARG A 517 1.09 -25.04 5.59
N GLY A 518 -0.12 -24.91 6.12
CA GLY A 518 -1.01 -26.03 6.39
C GLY A 518 -1.60 -26.60 5.10
N ARG A 519 -1.78 -27.92 5.07
CA ARG A 519 -2.36 -28.62 3.91
C ARG A 519 -3.85 -28.86 4.11
N LEU A 520 -4.59 -28.85 3.03
CA LEU A 520 -6.01 -29.18 3.01
C LEU A 520 -6.23 -30.63 3.47
N ILE A 521 -7.12 -30.80 4.44
CA ILE A 521 -7.61 -32.08 4.94
C ILE A 521 -9.05 -32.23 4.48
N THR A 522 -9.37 -33.33 3.80
CA THR A 522 -10.73 -33.67 3.35
C THR A 522 -11.03 -35.13 3.64
N HIS A 523 -12.25 -35.40 4.07
CA HIS A 523 -12.74 -36.79 4.24
C HIS A 523 -14.26 -36.80 4.10
N PRO A 524 -14.89 -37.87 3.55
CA PRO A 524 -16.34 -38.04 3.53
C PRO A 524 -16.99 -38.04 4.92
N ASP A 525 -16.25 -38.51 5.94
CA ASP A 525 -16.70 -38.51 7.33
C ASP A 525 -16.14 -37.28 8.06
N SER A 526 -17.03 -36.35 8.45
CA SER A 526 -16.72 -35.14 9.21
C SER A 526 -15.97 -35.41 10.52
N ASN A 527 -16.24 -36.54 11.18
CA ASN A 527 -15.58 -36.89 12.45
C ASN A 527 -14.08 -37.16 12.26
N LYS A 528 -13.71 -37.75 11.13
CA LYS A 528 -12.29 -37.97 10.82
C LYS A 528 -11.55 -36.65 10.59
N ILE A 529 -12.15 -35.70 9.87
CA ILE A 529 -11.59 -34.36 9.71
C ILE A 529 -11.43 -33.70 11.09
N ALA A 530 -12.50 -33.74 11.91
CA ALA A 530 -12.48 -33.13 13.24
C ALA A 530 -11.39 -33.72 14.13
N LYS A 531 -11.19 -35.06 14.07
CA LYS A 531 -10.13 -35.76 14.83
C LYS A 531 -8.72 -35.33 14.34
N GLU A 532 -8.52 -35.23 13.03
CA GLU A 532 -7.23 -34.92 12.46
C GLU A 532 -6.78 -33.46 12.77
N ILE A 533 -7.75 -32.53 12.91
CA ILE A 533 -7.45 -31.14 13.24
C ILE A 533 -7.48 -30.84 14.75
N ALA A 534 -7.77 -31.82 15.60
CA ALA A 534 -7.98 -31.60 17.05
C ALA A 534 -6.76 -31.00 17.76
N ASP A 535 -5.56 -31.38 17.34
CA ASP A 535 -4.30 -30.93 17.95
C ASP A 535 -3.82 -29.55 17.43
N TYR A 536 -4.48 -28.98 16.42
CA TYR A 536 -4.10 -27.69 15.88
C TYR A 536 -4.81 -26.56 16.60
N LYS A 537 -4.03 -25.60 17.12
CA LYS A 537 -4.54 -24.39 17.79
C LYS A 537 -5.41 -23.52 16.89
N TYR A 538 -5.01 -23.38 15.63
CA TYR A 538 -5.63 -22.52 14.63
C TYR A 538 -5.99 -23.30 13.37
N THR A 539 -7.20 -23.07 12.86
CA THR A 539 -7.73 -23.80 11.70
C THR A 539 -8.66 -22.93 10.87
N ILE A 540 -8.75 -23.21 9.57
CA ILE A 540 -9.84 -22.80 8.69
C ILE A 540 -10.74 -24.02 8.49
N LYS A 541 -12.01 -23.96 8.92
CA LYS A 541 -12.99 -25.02 8.76
C LYS A 541 -13.97 -24.65 7.66
N ILE A 542 -14.25 -25.58 6.75
CA ILE A 542 -15.14 -25.38 5.60
C ILE A 542 -16.35 -26.32 5.76
N PHE A 543 -17.51 -25.72 5.94
CA PHE A 543 -18.78 -26.43 6.07
C PHE A 543 -19.59 -26.26 4.79
N ARG A 544 -20.18 -27.35 4.28
CA ARG A 544 -21.07 -27.36 3.11
C ARG A 544 -22.50 -27.61 3.56
N ARG A 545 -23.45 -26.89 2.97
CA ARG A 545 -24.88 -27.10 3.24
C ARG A 545 -25.30 -28.52 2.83
N ARG A 546 -26.04 -29.19 3.70
CA ARG A 546 -26.66 -30.50 3.40
C ARG A 546 -27.75 -30.33 2.35
N TYR A 547 -27.89 -31.30 1.45
CA TYR A 547 -28.86 -31.22 0.34
C TYR A 547 -30.32 -31.28 0.80
N ASP A 548 -30.59 -31.86 1.97
CA ASP A 548 -31.92 -32.06 2.52
C ASP A 548 -32.30 -31.05 3.63
N ALA A 549 -31.56 -29.95 3.74
CA ALA A 549 -31.74 -28.97 4.82
C ALA A 549 -32.30 -27.62 4.37
#